data_90b0862220ba4ec3ec2aedb6de4d1000
#
_entry.id   90b0862220ba4ec3ec2aedb6de4d1000
#
_cell.length_a   1.000
_cell.length_b   1.000
_cell.length_c   1.000
_cell.angle_alpha   90.00
_cell.angle_beta   90.00
_cell.angle_gamma   90.00
#
_symmetry.space_group_name_H-M   'P 1'
#
loop_
_entity.id
_entity.type
_entity.pdbx_description
1 polymer ?
#
loop_
_entity_poly.entity_id
_entity_poly.type
_entity_poly.pdbx_seq_one_letter_code
_entity_poly.pdbx_strand_id
1 'polypeptide(L)'
;MERHDEFKVFRRYRQVADELIAHSMPEELAECAKLLALNVAHYQAKYGALPIEELLASLEAESLGQEQIKLMSDGMRMLVGILGFVRSTDDPGKLH
;
A
#
# COMPACT_ATOMS: atom_id res chain seq x y z
N MET A 1 -5.17 -11.28 21.82
CA MET A 1 -5.10 -9.84 22.06
C MET A 1 -4.27 -9.12 21.03
N GLU A 2 -3.05 -9.58 20.81
CA GLU A 2 -2.20 -8.98 19.77
C GLU A 2 -2.84 -9.07 18.39
N ARG A 3 -3.51 -10.17 18.10
CA ARG A 3 -4.25 -10.38 16.88
C ARG A 3 -5.30 -9.30 16.65
N HIS A 4 -5.94 -8.90 17.73
CA HIS A 4 -6.99 -7.91 17.70
C HIS A 4 -6.45 -6.54 17.34
N ASP A 5 -5.30 -6.20 17.90
CA ASP A 5 -4.64 -4.92 17.65
C ASP A 5 -4.11 -4.83 16.23
N GLU A 6 -3.57 -5.93 15.73
CA GLU A 6 -3.09 -5.98 14.33
C GLU A 6 -4.22 -5.79 13.34
N PHE A 7 -5.38 -6.37 13.65
CA PHE A 7 -6.55 -6.24 12.80
C PHE A 7 -7.06 -4.79 12.79
N LYS A 8 -7.03 -4.12 13.95
CA LYS A 8 -7.42 -2.71 14.05
C LYS A 8 -6.48 -1.83 13.24
N VAL A 9 -5.19 -2.09 13.32
CA VAL A 9 -4.19 -1.33 12.58
C VAL A 9 -4.41 -1.50 11.08
N PHE A 10 -4.65 -2.72 10.64
CA PHE A 10 -4.91 -3.00 9.24
C PHE A 10 -6.15 -2.26 8.75
N ARG A 11 -7.24 -2.29 9.51
CA ARG A 11 -8.47 -1.60 9.14
C ARG A 11 -8.26 -0.11 9.01
N ARG A 12 -7.49 0.45 9.93
CA ARG A 12 -7.22 1.88 9.92
C ARG A 12 -6.43 2.29 8.69
N TYR A 13 -5.38 1.55 8.37
CA TYR A 13 -4.60 1.83 7.17
C TYR A 13 -5.41 1.66 5.90
N ARG A 14 -6.26 0.64 5.87
CA ARG A 14 -7.13 0.42 4.73
C ARG A 14 -8.09 1.58 4.55
N GLN A 15 -8.68 2.07 5.64
CA GLN A 15 -9.59 3.20 5.60
C GLN A 15 -8.89 4.45 5.10
N VAL A 16 -7.70 4.73 5.61
CA VAL A 16 -6.91 5.89 5.17
C VAL A 16 -6.56 5.75 3.69
N ALA A 17 -6.15 4.57 3.26
CA ALA A 17 -5.83 4.32 1.86
C ALA A 17 -7.04 4.56 0.96
N ASP A 18 -8.20 4.04 1.36
CA ASP A 18 -9.43 4.21 0.58
C ASP A 18 -9.81 5.68 0.47
N GLU A 19 -9.67 6.44 1.54
CA GLU A 19 -9.95 7.87 1.52
C GLU A 19 -8.99 8.63 0.63
N LEU A 20 -7.71 8.31 0.70
CA LEU A 20 -6.70 8.93 -0.17
C LEU A 20 -6.98 8.63 -1.63
N ILE A 21 -7.30 7.38 -1.95
CA ILE A 21 -7.61 6.97 -3.32
C ILE A 21 -8.83 7.72 -3.81
N ALA A 22 -9.88 7.82 -2.98
CA ALA A 22 -11.12 8.48 -3.35
C ALA A 22 -10.94 9.97 -3.63
N HIS A 23 -9.97 10.60 -2.96
CA HIS A 23 -9.72 12.04 -3.12
C HIS A 23 -8.58 12.35 -4.07
N SER A 24 -7.96 11.34 -4.67
CA SER A 24 -6.84 11.52 -5.57
C SER A 24 -7.30 11.65 -7.02
N MET A 25 -6.57 12.42 -7.79
CA MET A 25 -6.82 12.53 -9.23
C MET A 25 -6.20 11.33 -9.96
N PRO A 26 -6.73 10.98 -11.15
CA PRO A 26 -6.18 9.85 -11.91
C PRO A 26 -4.67 9.97 -12.15
N GLU A 27 -4.17 11.17 -12.37
CA GLU A 27 -2.74 11.40 -12.58
C GLU A 27 -1.93 11.09 -11.33
N GLU A 28 -2.47 11.41 -10.16
CA GLU A 28 -1.82 11.12 -8.90
C GLU A 28 -1.77 9.62 -8.65
N LEU A 29 -2.85 8.93 -8.96
CA LEU A 29 -2.91 7.47 -8.81
C LEU A 29 -1.94 6.79 -9.76
N ALA A 30 -1.85 7.27 -11.01
CA ALA A 30 -0.91 6.73 -11.98
C ALA A 30 0.53 6.91 -11.52
N GLU A 31 0.85 8.08 -10.99
CA GLU A 31 2.19 8.35 -10.46
C GLU A 31 2.51 7.44 -9.28
N CYS A 32 1.55 7.27 -8.39
CA CYS A 32 1.69 6.37 -7.24
C CYS A 32 1.96 4.93 -7.71
N ALA A 33 1.21 4.48 -8.72
CA ALA A 33 1.38 3.14 -9.26
C ALA A 33 2.78 2.94 -9.86
N LYS A 34 3.29 3.95 -10.54
CA LYS A 34 4.63 3.90 -11.11
C LYS A 34 5.70 3.79 -10.02
N LEU A 35 5.55 4.57 -8.96
CA LEU A 35 6.49 4.52 -7.85
C LEU A 35 6.45 3.17 -7.15
N LEU A 36 5.25 2.61 -6.97
CA LEU A 36 5.12 1.28 -6.38
C LEU A 36 5.77 0.23 -7.28
N ALA A 37 5.56 0.34 -8.60
CA ALA A 37 6.17 -0.58 -9.56
C ALA A 37 7.69 -0.53 -9.50
N LEU A 38 8.25 0.68 -9.39
CA LEU A 38 9.70 0.85 -9.26
C LEU A 38 10.21 0.22 -7.96
N ASN A 39 9.44 0.38 -6.89
CA ASN A 39 9.80 -0.21 -5.61
C ASN A 39 9.80 -1.74 -5.70
N VAL A 40 8.80 -2.31 -6.36
CA VAL A 40 8.72 -3.75 -6.57
C VAL A 40 9.89 -4.25 -7.42
N ALA A 41 10.19 -3.54 -8.51
CA ALA A 41 11.30 -3.90 -9.38
C ALA A 41 12.64 -3.86 -8.64
N HIS A 42 12.81 -2.85 -7.81
CA HIS A 42 14.01 -2.71 -7.01
C HIS A 42 14.16 -3.87 -6.01
N TYR A 43 13.04 -4.23 -5.38
CA TYR A 43 13.01 -5.35 -4.46
C TYR A 43 13.36 -6.66 -5.17
N GLN A 44 12.77 -6.89 -6.35
CA GLN A 44 13.05 -8.10 -7.12
C GLN A 44 14.50 -8.19 -7.55
N ALA A 45 15.10 -7.06 -7.90
CA ALA A 45 16.51 -7.02 -8.29
C ALA A 45 17.42 -7.40 -7.11
N LYS A 46 16.99 -7.06 -5.91
CA LYS A 46 17.78 -7.30 -4.71
C LYS A 46 17.55 -8.68 -4.09
N TYR A 47 16.31 -9.15 -4.08
CA TYR A 47 15.93 -10.36 -3.36
C TYR A 47 15.36 -11.47 -4.23
N GLY A 48 15.12 -11.23 -5.49
CA GLY A 48 14.54 -12.20 -6.41
C GLY A 48 13.06 -11.98 -6.66
N ALA A 49 12.49 -12.81 -7.49
CA ALA A 49 11.10 -12.66 -7.93
C ALA A 49 10.12 -12.79 -6.75
N LEU A 50 9.08 -11.98 -6.79
CA LEU A 50 8.02 -12.01 -5.77
C LEU A 50 6.99 -13.07 -6.12
N PRO A 51 6.44 -13.76 -5.10
CA PRO A 51 5.40 -14.77 -5.32
C PRO A 51 4.03 -14.10 -5.49
N ILE A 52 3.84 -13.45 -6.64
CA ILE A 52 2.64 -12.66 -6.90
C ILE A 52 1.37 -13.49 -6.85
N GLU A 53 1.40 -14.70 -7.38
CA GLU A 53 0.23 -15.57 -7.35
C GLU A 53 -0.19 -15.93 -5.93
N GLU A 54 0.78 -16.19 -5.07
CA GLU A 54 0.50 -16.48 -3.67
C GLU A 54 -0.05 -15.26 -2.95
N LEU A 55 0.47 -14.07 -3.28
CA LEU A 55 -0.01 -12.84 -2.69
C LEU A 55 -1.45 -12.54 -3.11
N LEU A 56 -1.76 -12.76 -4.40
CA LEU A 56 -3.13 -12.58 -4.88
C LEU A 56 -4.09 -13.55 -4.23
N ALA A 57 -3.66 -14.81 -4.07
CA ALA A 57 -4.48 -15.81 -3.38
C ALA A 57 -4.76 -15.40 -1.94
N SER A 58 -3.77 -14.79 -1.29
CA SER A 58 -3.94 -14.31 0.09
C SER A 58 -4.98 -13.19 0.17
N LEU A 59 -5.01 -12.32 -0.83
CA LEU A 59 -6.00 -11.23 -0.85
C LEU A 59 -7.42 -11.75 -1.00
N GLU A 60 -7.59 -12.88 -1.67
CA GLU A 60 -8.90 -13.48 -1.91
C GLU A 60 -9.35 -14.41 -0.79
N ALA A 61 -8.46 -14.75 0.13
CA ALA A 61 -8.78 -15.67 1.21
C ALA A 61 -9.83 -15.07 2.15
N GLU A 62 -10.78 -15.91 2.55
CA GLU A 62 -11.84 -15.48 3.47
C GLU A 62 -11.31 -15.23 4.87
N SER A 63 -10.30 -15.98 5.28
CA SER A 63 -9.67 -15.77 6.57
C SER A 63 -8.19 -15.50 6.37
N LEU A 64 -7.70 -14.50 7.07
CA LEU A 64 -6.31 -14.08 6.97
C LEU A 64 -5.55 -14.51 8.21
N GLY A 65 -4.40 -15.11 8.00
CA GLY A 65 -3.49 -15.40 9.09
C GLY A 65 -2.82 -14.12 9.58
N GLN A 66 -2.18 -14.23 10.73
CA GLN A 66 -1.53 -13.09 11.36
C GLN A 66 -0.43 -12.50 10.50
N GLU A 67 0.36 -13.34 9.86
CA GLU A 67 1.42 -12.89 8.97
C GLU A 67 0.88 -12.16 7.75
N GLN A 68 -0.23 -12.63 7.22
CA GLN A 68 -0.87 -12.03 6.06
C GLN A 68 -1.43 -10.66 6.41
N ILE A 69 -2.05 -10.54 7.59
CA ILE A 69 -2.58 -9.25 8.06
C ILE A 69 -1.45 -8.25 8.21
N LYS A 70 -0.32 -8.68 8.76
CA LYS A 70 0.83 -7.82 8.94
C LYS A 70 1.39 -7.37 7.60
N LEU A 71 1.50 -8.30 6.66
CA LEU A 71 2.00 -8.00 5.32
C LEU A 71 1.09 -7.01 4.60
N MET A 72 -0.21 -7.22 4.69
CA MET A 72 -1.18 -6.33 4.08
C MET A 72 -1.17 -4.95 4.73
N SER A 73 -0.99 -4.91 6.05
CA SER A 73 -0.88 -3.63 6.76
C SER A 73 0.36 -2.86 6.32
N ASP A 74 1.47 -3.56 6.15
CA ASP A 74 2.70 -2.94 5.66
C ASP A 74 2.52 -2.41 4.24
N GLY A 75 1.83 -3.17 3.39
CA GLY A 75 1.52 -2.75 2.03
C GLY A 75 0.64 -1.52 2.00
N MET A 76 -0.39 -1.49 2.81
CA MET A 76 -1.29 -0.33 2.90
C MET A 76 -0.56 0.89 3.42
N ARG A 77 0.31 0.72 4.40
CA ARG A 77 1.12 1.82 4.93
C ARG A 77 2.04 2.38 3.85
N MET A 78 2.62 1.51 3.05
CA MET A 78 3.48 1.94 1.94
C MET A 78 2.67 2.72 0.90
N LEU A 79 1.50 2.22 0.56
CA LEU A 79 0.60 2.91 -0.37
C LEU A 79 0.24 4.30 0.14
N VAL A 80 -0.16 4.40 1.40
CA VAL A 80 -0.52 5.67 2.02
C VAL A 80 0.66 6.63 1.99
N GLY A 81 1.86 6.13 2.30
CA GLY A 81 3.06 6.96 2.28
C GLY A 81 3.40 7.48 0.89
N ILE A 82 3.35 6.61 -0.11
CA ILE A 82 3.70 6.99 -1.48
C ILE A 82 2.63 7.92 -2.07
N LEU A 83 1.37 7.56 -1.91
CA LEU A 83 0.28 8.38 -2.45
C LEU A 83 0.24 9.75 -1.78
N GLY A 84 0.45 9.78 -0.47
CA GLY A 84 0.56 11.03 0.27
C GLY A 84 1.70 11.90 -0.24
N PHE A 85 2.84 11.28 -0.53
CA PHE A 85 3.99 11.99 -1.10
C PHE A 85 3.66 12.58 -2.49
N VAL A 86 3.03 11.76 -3.34
CA VAL A 86 2.65 12.20 -4.69
C VAL A 86 1.70 13.39 -4.62
N ARG A 87 0.69 13.31 -3.78
CA ARG A 87 -0.27 14.39 -3.63
C ARG A 87 0.38 15.66 -3.08
N SER A 88 1.32 15.48 -2.18
CA SER A 88 2.05 16.60 -1.58
C SER A 88 2.92 17.32 -2.60
N THR A 89 3.59 16.58 -3.48
CA THR A 89 4.44 17.18 -4.51
C THR A 89 3.64 17.79 -5.65
N ASP A 90 2.42 17.29 -5.84
CA ASP A 90 1.54 17.80 -6.90
C ASP A 90 0.84 19.10 -6.48
N ASP A 91 0.89 19.44 -5.22
CA ASP A 91 0.27 20.65 -4.69
C ASP A 91 1.17 21.84 -4.96
N PRO A 92 0.77 22.78 -5.84
CA PRO A 92 1.62 23.92 -6.18
C PRO A 92 1.95 24.80 -4.98
N GLY A 93 1.12 24.83 -3.97
CA GLY A 93 1.36 25.59 -2.76
C GLY A 93 2.50 25.06 -1.92
N LYS A 94 2.85 23.80 -2.08
CA LYS A 94 3.90 23.15 -1.30
C LYS A 94 5.25 23.08 -1.98
N LEU A 95 5.31 23.47 -3.24
CA LEU A 95 6.55 23.41 -4.00
C LEU A 95 7.48 24.59 -3.74
N HIS A 96 7.15 25.42 -2.81
CA HIS A 96 7.94 26.58 -2.48
C HIS A 96 8.57 26.50 -1.11
#